data_a8fca25b06215c09bc70b4667da0f326
#
_entry.id   a8fca25b06215c09bc70b4667da0f326
#
_cell.length_a   1.000
_cell.length_b   1.000
_cell.length_c   1.000
_cell.angle_alpha   90.00
_cell.angle_beta   90.00
_cell.angle_gamma   90.00
#
_symmetry.space_group_name_H-M   'P 1'
#
loop_
_entity.id
_entity.type
_entity.pdbx_description
1 polymer ?
#
loop_
_entity_poly.entity_id
_entity_poly.type
_entity_poly.pdbx_seq_one_letter_code
_entity_poly.pdbx_strand_id
1 'polypeptide(L)'
;MKSGMLAAETVGAALQAGDQGRSDLRAYATAFEASWLYAELHRARNFGPALHRFGTFLGGAFNWIQQNLFGGRMFFTLKDRTSDHEQLAPAAQAQSIEYAKPDGILTFDRLSSVFVSNTAHEEEQPVHLRLLDSSKAIAINYKEYASPEQRYCPAGVYEIVEESGGPRLQINASNCLHCKTCDIKDPTQNIRWVAPEGGGGPNYPNM
;
A
#
# COMPACT_ATOMS: atom_id res chain seq x y z
N MET A 1 2.10 10.81 12.18
CA MET A 1 2.83 11.95 12.82
C MET A 1 3.25 11.64 14.27
N LYS A 2 2.35 11.35 15.22
CA LYS A 2 2.77 11.12 16.64
C LYS A 2 3.82 10.02 16.82
N SER A 3 3.72 8.91 16.12
CA SER A 3 4.74 7.83 16.17
C SER A 3 6.12 8.33 15.70
N GLY A 4 6.16 9.13 14.64
CA GLY A 4 7.40 9.74 14.16
C GLY A 4 8.01 10.74 15.16
N MET A 5 7.17 11.52 15.86
CA MET A 5 7.64 12.41 16.93
C MET A 5 8.30 11.61 18.06
N LEU A 6 7.64 10.53 18.52
CA LEU A 6 8.20 9.66 19.57
C LEU A 6 9.51 8.99 19.12
N ALA A 7 9.59 8.59 17.85
CA ALA A 7 10.83 8.04 17.29
C ALA A 7 11.94 9.09 17.28
N ALA A 8 11.67 10.30 16.83
CA ALA A 8 12.66 11.39 16.80
C ALA A 8 13.14 11.75 18.21
N GLU A 9 12.25 11.87 19.19
CA GLU A 9 12.57 12.12 20.59
C GLU A 9 13.46 11.01 21.17
N THR A 10 13.12 9.73 20.89
CA THR A 10 13.88 8.58 21.39
C THR A 10 15.26 8.49 20.76
N VAL A 11 15.35 8.65 19.43
CA VAL A 11 16.64 8.65 18.72
C VAL A 11 17.51 9.81 19.16
N GLY A 12 16.93 11.01 19.28
CA GLY A 12 17.66 12.20 19.76
C GLY A 12 18.26 12.00 21.15
N ALA A 13 17.49 11.42 22.09
CA ALA A 13 17.98 11.10 23.42
C ALA A 13 19.11 10.06 23.41
N ALA A 14 18.98 9.01 22.58
CA ALA A 14 20.00 7.98 22.43
C ALA A 14 21.32 8.56 21.87
N LEU A 15 21.24 9.42 20.86
CA LEU A 15 22.42 10.08 20.28
C LEU A 15 23.12 11.02 21.29
N GLN A 16 22.32 11.77 22.07
CA GLN A 16 22.88 12.62 23.13
C GLN A 16 23.55 11.81 24.24
N ALA A 17 23.08 10.60 24.50
CA ALA A 17 23.70 9.66 25.43
C ALA A 17 24.94 8.95 24.86
N GLY A 18 25.36 9.24 23.62
CA GLY A 18 26.52 8.65 22.96
C GLY A 18 26.25 7.29 22.31
N ASP A 19 25.00 6.92 22.12
CA ASP A 19 24.64 5.71 21.37
C ASP A 19 24.94 5.90 19.87
N GLN A 20 25.80 5.04 19.34
CA GLN A 20 26.22 5.09 17.93
C GLN A 20 25.31 4.25 16.99
N GLY A 21 24.06 4.03 17.36
CA GLY A 21 23.05 3.40 16.51
C GLY A 21 23.14 1.88 16.41
N ARG A 22 23.75 1.23 17.40
CA ARG A 22 23.86 -0.25 17.49
C ARG A 22 22.95 -0.87 18.53
N SER A 23 22.26 -0.04 19.33
CA SER A 23 21.39 -0.52 20.40
C SER A 23 19.95 -0.74 19.92
N ASP A 24 19.29 -1.71 20.55
CA ASP A 24 17.84 -1.88 20.45
C ASP A 24 17.13 -0.70 21.16
N LEU A 25 16.44 0.13 20.40
CA LEU A 25 15.71 1.29 20.91
C LEU A 25 14.39 0.90 21.61
N ARG A 26 14.48 0.06 22.65
CA ARG A 26 13.31 -0.36 23.45
C ARG A 26 12.57 0.83 24.07
N ALA A 27 13.27 1.94 24.34
CA ALA A 27 12.68 3.18 24.82
C ALA A 27 11.58 3.69 23.88
N TYR A 28 11.70 3.48 22.56
CA TYR A 28 10.65 3.83 21.61
C TYR A 28 9.38 2.99 21.84
N ALA A 29 9.51 1.68 21.99
CA ALA A 29 8.37 0.81 22.24
C ALA A 29 7.66 1.21 23.53
N THR A 30 8.41 1.48 24.61
CA THR A 30 7.87 1.93 25.89
C THR A 30 7.15 3.28 25.77
N ALA A 31 7.75 4.25 25.08
CA ALA A 31 7.13 5.57 24.86
C ALA A 31 5.88 5.47 23.98
N PHE A 32 5.90 4.61 22.98
CA PHE A 32 4.75 4.35 22.11
C PHE A 32 3.59 3.72 22.89
N GLU A 33 3.85 2.67 23.66
CA GLU A 33 2.84 1.97 24.49
C GLU A 33 2.23 2.86 25.56
N ALA A 34 3.00 3.79 26.11
CA ALA A 34 2.53 4.77 27.07
C ALA A 34 1.72 5.93 26.42
N SER A 35 1.70 6.03 25.10
CA SER A 35 1.06 7.14 24.41
C SER A 35 -0.45 6.93 24.19
N TRP A 36 -1.18 8.04 24.01
CA TRP A 36 -2.59 8.01 23.61
C TRP A 36 -2.81 7.30 22.27
N LEU A 37 -1.82 7.37 21.37
CA LEU A 37 -1.86 6.73 20.06
C LEU A 37 -1.98 5.21 20.17
N TYR A 38 -1.19 4.59 21.07
CA TYR A 38 -1.30 3.16 21.33
C TYR A 38 -2.68 2.79 21.85
N ALA A 39 -3.19 3.57 22.81
CA ALA A 39 -4.51 3.30 23.39
C ALA A 39 -5.63 3.36 22.33
N GLU A 40 -5.57 4.32 21.40
CA GLU A 40 -6.52 4.47 20.31
C GLU A 40 -6.41 3.31 19.31
N LEU A 41 -5.20 2.99 18.85
CA LEU A 41 -4.95 1.88 17.92
C LEU A 41 -5.35 0.53 18.54
N HIS A 42 -5.06 0.35 19.83
CA HIS A 42 -5.44 -0.87 20.54
C HIS A 42 -6.97 -1.04 20.65
N ARG A 43 -7.72 0.05 20.85
CA ARG A 43 -9.19 0.02 20.81
C ARG A 43 -9.75 -0.32 19.43
N ALA A 44 -9.10 0.16 18.37
CA ALA A 44 -9.52 -0.07 16.98
C ALA A 44 -8.98 -1.38 16.37
N ARG A 45 -8.18 -2.17 17.09
CA ARG A 45 -7.43 -3.32 16.56
C ARG A 45 -8.26 -4.40 15.86
N ASN A 46 -9.53 -4.53 16.20
CA ASN A 46 -10.44 -5.51 15.59
C ASN A 46 -11.20 -4.97 14.38
N PHE A 47 -11.08 -3.67 14.08
CA PHE A 47 -11.92 -2.99 13.09
C PHE A 47 -11.73 -3.57 11.67
N GLY A 48 -10.49 -3.57 11.18
CA GLY A 48 -10.15 -4.13 9.87
C GLY A 48 -10.43 -5.63 9.79
N PRO A 49 -9.88 -6.45 10.72
CA PRO A 49 -10.11 -7.89 10.71
C PRO A 49 -11.59 -8.31 10.78
N ALA A 50 -12.45 -7.54 11.45
CA ALA A 50 -13.87 -7.80 11.48
C ALA A 50 -14.53 -7.57 10.11
N LEU A 51 -14.16 -6.51 9.41
CA LEU A 51 -14.65 -6.24 8.05
C LEU A 51 -14.19 -7.33 7.06
N HIS A 52 -12.92 -7.73 7.14
CA HIS A 52 -12.38 -8.77 6.27
C HIS A 52 -13.06 -10.13 6.51
N ARG A 53 -13.32 -10.48 7.76
CA ARG A 53 -13.89 -11.79 8.13
C ARG A 53 -15.39 -11.89 7.94
N PHE A 54 -16.12 -10.83 8.22
CA PHE A 54 -17.59 -10.84 8.27
C PHE A 54 -18.24 -9.99 7.17
N GLY A 55 -17.42 -9.34 6.33
CA GLY A 55 -17.90 -8.43 5.28
C GLY A 55 -18.38 -7.08 5.85
N THR A 56 -18.81 -6.20 4.94
CA THR A 56 -19.11 -4.81 5.28
C THR A 56 -20.27 -4.69 6.29
N PHE A 57 -21.36 -5.43 6.11
CA PHE A 57 -22.57 -5.27 6.94
C PHE A 57 -22.39 -5.90 8.34
N LEU A 58 -22.03 -7.19 8.42
CA LEU A 58 -21.87 -7.86 9.71
C LEU A 58 -20.62 -7.38 10.44
N GLY A 59 -19.53 -7.16 9.74
CA GLY A 59 -18.31 -6.58 10.30
C GLY A 59 -18.52 -5.14 10.77
N GLY A 60 -19.30 -4.34 10.02
CA GLY A 60 -19.71 -3.00 10.43
C GLY A 60 -20.56 -3.00 11.70
N ALA A 61 -21.57 -3.87 11.76
CA ALA A 61 -22.40 -4.04 12.95
C ALA A 61 -21.56 -4.46 14.18
N PHE A 62 -20.68 -5.45 14.01
CA PHE A 62 -19.74 -5.87 15.04
C PHE A 62 -18.88 -4.71 15.54
N ASN A 63 -18.31 -3.95 14.62
CA ASN A 63 -17.47 -2.79 14.95
C ASN A 63 -18.27 -1.71 15.68
N TRP A 64 -19.51 -1.45 15.27
CA TRP A 64 -20.37 -0.51 15.95
C TRP A 64 -20.63 -0.93 17.41
N ILE A 65 -21.00 -2.19 17.61
CA ILE A 65 -21.22 -2.77 18.95
C ILE A 65 -19.94 -2.67 19.78
N GLN A 66 -18.81 -3.12 19.24
CA GLN A 66 -17.52 -3.09 19.92
C GLN A 66 -17.14 -1.67 20.37
N GLN A 67 -17.30 -0.68 19.51
CA GLN A 67 -16.90 0.70 19.82
C GLN A 67 -17.87 1.39 20.77
N ASN A 68 -19.20 1.24 20.57
CA ASN A 68 -20.19 1.99 21.30
C ASN A 68 -20.62 1.34 22.60
N LEU A 69 -20.73 0.00 22.67
CA LEU A 69 -21.13 -0.68 23.91
C LEU A 69 -19.93 -1.07 24.78
N PHE A 70 -18.80 -1.46 24.18
CA PHE A 70 -17.62 -1.91 24.91
C PHE A 70 -16.45 -0.92 24.89
N GLY A 71 -16.60 0.25 24.25
CA GLY A 71 -15.55 1.25 24.15
C GLY A 71 -14.25 0.73 23.52
N GLY A 72 -14.34 -0.25 22.62
CA GLY A 72 -13.20 -0.92 22.01
C GLY A 72 -12.45 -1.90 22.92
N ARG A 73 -12.93 -2.12 24.16
CA ARG A 73 -12.27 -2.96 25.18
C ARG A 73 -12.69 -4.42 25.08
N MET A 74 -12.37 -5.07 23.96
CA MET A 74 -12.60 -6.51 23.82
C MET A 74 -11.46 -7.31 24.43
N PHE A 75 -11.79 -8.45 25.03
CA PHE A 75 -10.81 -9.37 25.65
C PHE A 75 -10.05 -10.22 24.62
N PHE A 76 -10.42 -10.15 23.35
CA PHE A 76 -9.78 -10.86 22.26
C PHE A 76 -9.32 -9.90 21.16
N THR A 77 -8.43 -10.40 20.31
CA THR A 77 -7.98 -9.72 19.10
C THR A 77 -8.25 -10.62 17.90
N LEU A 78 -9.01 -10.10 16.95
CA LEU A 78 -9.16 -10.73 15.64
C LEU A 78 -7.87 -10.54 14.87
N LYS A 79 -7.44 -11.56 14.14
CA LYS A 79 -6.25 -11.52 13.30
C LYS A 79 -6.64 -11.89 11.88
N ASP A 80 -6.14 -11.14 10.93
CA ASP A 80 -6.12 -11.57 9.53
C ASP A 80 -5.13 -12.72 9.39
N ARG A 81 -5.55 -13.76 8.67
CA ARG A 81 -4.76 -14.98 8.50
C ARG A 81 -4.21 -15.13 7.10
N THR A 82 -4.75 -14.34 6.17
CA THR A 82 -4.42 -14.40 4.75
C THR A 82 -3.76 -13.09 4.37
N SER A 83 -2.63 -13.17 3.67
CA SER A 83 -1.92 -12.01 3.16
C SER A 83 -2.71 -11.35 2.02
N ASP A 84 -2.52 -10.06 1.81
CA ASP A 84 -3.27 -9.31 0.79
C ASP A 84 -3.09 -9.86 -0.63
N HIS A 85 -1.88 -10.30 -0.97
CA HIS A 85 -1.58 -10.87 -2.29
C HIS A 85 -2.24 -12.24 -2.51
N GLU A 86 -2.50 -13.01 -1.45
CA GLU A 86 -3.13 -14.33 -1.52
C GLU A 86 -4.66 -14.26 -1.73
N GLN A 87 -5.25 -13.07 -1.56
CA GLN A 87 -6.70 -12.88 -1.67
C GLN A 87 -7.16 -12.55 -3.08
N LEU A 88 -6.25 -12.37 -4.03
CA LEU A 88 -6.59 -12.05 -5.40
C LEU A 88 -7.10 -13.31 -6.12
N ALA A 89 -8.34 -13.27 -6.59
CA ALA A 89 -8.91 -14.35 -7.37
C ALA A 89 -8.36 -14.37 -8.80
N PRO A 90 -8.14 -15.55 -9.41
CA PRO A 90 -7.85 -15.65 -10.84
C PRO A 90 -8.90 -14.95 -11.70
N ALA A 91 -8.48 -14.35 -12.80
CA ALA A 91 -9.37 -13.56 -13.66
C ALA A 91 -10.57 -14.35 -14.20
N ALA A 92 -10.40 -15.64 -14.45
CA ALA A 92 -11.48 -16.53 -14.90
C ALA A 92 -12.59 -16.73 -13.84
N GLN A 93 -12.31 -16.47 -12.57
CA GLN A 93 -13.25 -16.58 -11.45
C GLN A 93 -13.81 -15.23 -11.01
N ALA A 94 -13.26 -14.13 -11.52
CA ALA A 94 -13.66 -12.79 -11.17
C ALA A 94 -14.71 -12.25 -12.15
N GLN A 95 -15.68 -11.50 -11.60
CA GLN A 95 -16.63 -10.76 -12.43
C GLN A 95 -16.05 -9.37 -12.73
N SER A 96 -16.14 -8.96 -14.00
CA SER A 96 -15.80 -7.59 -14.39
C SER A 96 -16.81 -6.62 -13.78
N ILE A 97 -16.31 -5.58 -13.11
CA ILE A 97 -17.13 -4.50 -12.57
C ILE A 97 -17.12 -3.37 -13.59
N GLU A 98 -18.29 -2.97 -14.06
CA GLU A 98 -18.44 -1.78 -14.89
C GLU A 98 -18.62 -0.57 -13.99
N TYR A 99 -17.67 0.37 -14.07
CA TYR A 99 -17.75 1.64 -13.36
C TYR A 99 -18.36 2.73 -14.26
N ALA A 100 -19.07 3.66 -13.67
CA ALA A 100 -19.54 4.84 -14.37
C ALA A 100 -18.36 5.60 -15.00
N LYS A 101 -18.52 6.02 -16.26
CA LYS A 101 -17.47 6.80 -16.93
C LYS A 101 -17.34 8.16 -16.25
N PRO A 102 -16.11 8.66 -16.03
CA PRO A 102 -15.87 10.00 -15.53
C PRO A 102 -16.50 11.05 -16.45
N ASP A 103 -16.98 12.15 -15.88
CA ASP A 103 -17.63 13.25 -16.63
C ASP A 103 -16.64 14.26 -17.20
N GLY A 104 -15.38 14.21 -16.81
CA GLY A 104 -14.33 15.14 -17.24
C GLY A 104 -14.44 16.55 -16.63
N ILE A 105 -15.33 16.75 -15.67
CA ILE A 105 -15.60 18.03 -14.98
C ILE A 105 -15.29 17.89 -13.49
N LEU A 106 -16.00 16.98 -12.81
CA LEU A 106 -15.81 16.67 -11.39
C LEU A 106 -15.02 15.38 -11.17
N THR A 107 -15.11 14.46 -12.13
CA THR A 107 -14.44 13.16 -12.11
C THR A 107 -13.64 12.97 -13.37
N PHE A 108 -12.44 12.43 -13.23
CA PHE A 108 -11.49 12.21 -14.33
C PHE A 108 -11.10 10.74 -14.39
N ASP A 109 -10.75 10.26 -15.57
CA ASP A 109 -10.09 8.97 -15.71
C ASP A 109 -8.70 8.98 -15.04
N ARG A 110 -8.16 7.78 -14.81
CA ARG A 110 -6.92 7.63 -14.07
C ARG A 110 -5.74 8.41 -14.69
N LEU A 111 -5.55 8.34 -16.00
CA LEU A 111 -4.42 8.99 -16.67
C LEU A 111 -4.57 10.49 -16.66
N SER A 112 -5.78 11.01 -16.88
CA SER A 112 -6.08 12.44 -16.75
C SER A 112 -5.83 12.93 -15.32
N SER A 113 -6.20 12.14 -14.31
CA SER A 113 -5.93 12.47 -12.90
C SER A 113 -4.42 12.54 -12.61
N VAL A 114 -3.63 11.60 -13.11
CA VAL A 114 -2.17 11.61 -12.98
C VAL A 114 -1.57 12.84 -13.67
N PHE A 115 -2.04 13.15 -14.87
CA PHE A 115 -1.57 14.34 -15.61
C PHE A 115 -1.87 15.63 -14.85
N VAL A 116 -3.08 15.82 -14.36
CA VAL A 116 -3.49 17.02 -13.61
C VAL A 116 -2.75 17.13 -12.27
N SER A 117 -2.41 16.01 -11.62
CA SER A 117 -1.62 16.01 -10.39
C SER A 117 -0.20 16.55 -10.60
N ASN A 118 0.28 16.52 -11.83
CA ASN A 118 1.64 16.88 -12.20
C ASN A 118 2.72 16.17 -11.38
N THR A 119 2.42 14.95 -10.95
CA THR A 119 3.36 14.11 -10.21
C THR A 119 4.36 13.51 -11.18
N ALA A 120 5.63 13.72 -10.94
CA ALA A 120 6.72 13.21 -11.73
C ALA A 120 7.92 12.81 -10.85
N HIS A 121 8.71 11.89 -11.38
CA HIS A 121 10.02 11.54 -10.85
C HIS A 121 11.10 12.11 -11.76
N GLU A 122 12.29 12.28 -11.24
CA GLU A 122 13.46 12.53 -12.04
C GLU A 122 13.76 11.28 -12.90
N GLU A 123 13.98 11.47 -14.21
CA GLU A 123 14.06 10.36 -15.17
C GLU A 123 15.41 9.64 -15.12
N GLU A 124 16.49 10.36 -14.77
CA GLU A 124 17.88 9.86 -14.79
C GLU A 124 18.27 9.07 -13.51
N GLN A 125 17.30 8.58 -12.76
CA GLN A 125 17.57 7.78 -11.56
C GLN A 125 17.25 6.29 -11.80
N PRO A 126 17.87 5.37 -11.03
CA PRO A 126 17.52 3.96 -11.09
C PRO A 126 16.05 3.73 -10.75
N VAL A 127 15.36 2.91 -11.56
CA VAL A 127 13.95 2.59 -11.35
C VAL A 127 13.78 1.91 -9.97
N HIS A 128 12.91 2.50 -9.15
CA HIS A 128 12.60 2.03 -7.79
C HIS A 128 11.61 0.85 -7.76
N LEU A 129 11.00 0.50 -8.90
CA LEU A 129 10.09 -0.64 -9.06
C LEU A 129 10.86 -1.75 -9.79
N ARG A 130 11.20 -2.81 -9.07
CA ARG A 130 12.01 -3.91 -9.59
C ARG A 130 11.19 -5.18 -9.70
N LEU A 131 11.39 -5.89 -10.80
CA LEU A 131 10.89 -7.26 -10.95
C LEU A 131 11.97 -8.22 -10.48
N LEU A 132 11.61 -9.18 -9.61
CA LEU A 132 12.52 -10.25 -9.19
C LEU A 132 12.75 -11.24 -10.33
N ASP A 133 11.71 -11.48 -11.14
CA ASP A 133 11.70 -12.34 -12.30
C ASP A 133 10.77 -11.76 -13.37
N SER A 134 11.35 -11.24 -14.44
CA SER A 134 10.59 -10.60 -15.53
C SER A 134 9.62 -11.55 -16.24
N SER A 135 9.90 -12.86 -16.23
CA SER A 135 9.04 -13.86 -16.88
C SER A 135 7.67 -14.02 -16.18
N LYS A 136 7.61 -13.87 -14.85
CA LYS A 136 6.39 -14.04 -14.05
C LYS A 136 5.31 -13.02 -14.41
N ALA A 137 5.69 -11.82 -14.79
CA ALA A 137 4.75 -10.77 -15.16
C ALA A 137 3.82 -11.22 -16.30
N ILE A 138 4.35 -11.96 -17.27
CA ILE A 138 3.58 -12.48 -18.41
C ILE A 138 3.09 -13.91 -18.16
N ALA A 139 3.98 -14.78 -17.66
CA ALA A 139 3.66 -16.20 -17.52
C ALA A 139 2.57 -16.46 -16.47
N ILE A 140 2.47 -15.64 -15.45
CA ILE A 140 1.51 -15.79 -14.34
C ILE A 140 0.56 -14.60 -14.27
N ASN A 141 1.06 -13.38 -13.99
CA ASN A 141 0.20 -12.22 -13.74
C ASN A 141 -0.73 -11.92 -14.92
N TYR A 142 -0.18 -11.90 -16.14
CA TYR A 142 -0.99 -11.66 -17.34
C TYR A 142 -1.96 -12.81 -17.63
N LYS A 143 -1.47 -14.05 -17.64
CA LYS A 143 -2.29 -15.21 -18.04
C LYS A 143 -3.35 -15.58 -17.01
N GLU A 144 -3.00 -15.60 -15.73
CA GLU A 144 -3.90 -16.09 -14.67
C GLU A 144 -4.75 -14.99 -14.06
N TYR A 145 -4.18 -13.79 -13.91
CA TYR A 145 -4.82 -12.67 -13.21
C TYR A 145 -5.13 -11.46 -14.12
N ALA A 146 -4.89 -11.59 -15.43
CA ALA A 146 -5.08 -10.54 -16.44
C ALA A 146 -4.35 -9.22 -16.07
N SER A 147 -3.07 -9.31 -15.64
CA SER A 147 -2.21 -8.20 -15.22
C SER A 147 -2.88 -7.30 -14.19
N PRO A 148 -3.08 -7.76 -12.96
CA PRO A 148 -3.80 -7.02 -11.92
C PRO A 148 -3.10 -5.69 -11.58
N GLU A 149 -1.80 -5.59 -11.76
CA GLU A 149 -0.99 -4.39 -11.57
C GLU A 149 -1.47 -3.22 -12.42
N GLN A 150 -2.03 -3.46 -13.59
CA GLN A 150 -2.65 -2.42 -14.41
C GLN A 150 -3.93 -1.85 -13.77
N ARG A 151 -4.62 -2.61 -12.93
CA ARG A 151 -5.90 -2.24 -12.32
C ARG A 151 -5.75 -1.65 -10.93
N TYR A 152 -4.96 -2.27 -10.07
CA TYR A 152 -4.79 -1.75 -8.71
C TYR A 152 -3.82 -0.56 -8.62
N CYS A 153 -2.98 -0.33 -9.65
CA CYS A 153 -2.13 0.86 -9.66
C CYS A 153 -2.96 2.12 -9.93
N PRO A 154 -2.97 3.11 -9.01
CA PRO A 154 -3.77 4.32 -9.18
C PRO A 154 -3.16 5.29 -10.20
N ALA A 155 -1.90 5.08 -10.59
CA ALA A 155 -1.13 6.04 -11.36
C ALA A 155 -0.78 5.58 -12.79
N GLY A 156 -1.33 4.45 -13.27
CA GLY A 156 -1.04 3.98 -14.64
C GLY A 156 0.43 3.64 -14.87
N VAL A 157 1.11 3.13 -13.84
CA VAL A 157 2.54 2.77 -13.93
C VAL A 157 2.77 1.54 -14.77
N TYR A 158 1.84 0.59 -14.76
CA TYR A 158 1.98 -0.70 -15.42
C TYR A 158 1.09 -0.80 -16.64
N GLU A 159 1.67 -1.23 -17.77
CA GLU A 159 0.97 -1.44 -19.03
C GLU A 159 1.46 -2.73 -19.68
N ILE A 160 0.56 -3.47 -20.33
CA ILE A 160 0.93 -4.54 -21.24
C ILE A 160 1.00 -3.96 -22.65
N VAL A 161 2.16 -4.05 -23.25
CA VAL A 161 2.41 -3.63 -24.63
C VAL A 161 2.63 -4.86 -25.50
N GLU A 162 2.00 -4.87 -26.66
CA GLU A 162 2.17 -5.93 -27.66
C GLU A 162 3.37 -5.60 -28.54
N GLU A 163 4.34 -6.50 -28.55
CA GLU A 163 5.53 -6.41 -29.39
C GLU A 163 5.58 -7.59 -30.38
N SER A 164 6.50 -7.55 -31.32
CA SER A 164 6.69 -8.66 -32.31
C SER A 164 7.01 -10.01 -31.66
N GLY A 165 7.53 -9.99 -30.41
CA GLY A 165 7.84 -11.18 -29.61
C GLY A 165 6.74 -11.61 -28.65
N GLY A 166 5.57 -10.94 -28.66
CA GLY A 166 4.47 -11.15 -27.73
C GLY A 166 4.31 -10.07 -26.67
N PRO A 167 3.38 -10.24 -25.71
CA PRO A 167 3.11 -9.23 -24.70
C PRO A 167 4.30 -9.04 -23.75
N ARG A 168 4.54 -7.79 -23.36
CA ARG A 168 5.56 -7.37 -22.40
C ARG A 168 4.98 -6.40 -21.38
N LEU A 169 5.39 -6.56 -20.11
CA LEU A 169 5.07 -5.57 -19.09
C LEU A 169 5.99 -4.35 -19.24
N GLN A 170 5.39 -3.18 -19.42
CA GLN A 170 6.04 -1.89 -19.35
C GLN A 170 5.81 -1.23 -18.00
N ILE A 171 6.84 -0.63 -17.43
CA ILE A 171 6.80 0.07 -16.15
C ILE A 171 7.13 1.55 -16.37
N ASN A 172 6.12 2.40 -16.26
CA ASN A 172 6.23 3.86 -16.37
C ASN A 172 6.49 4.44 -14.97
N ALA A 173 7.71 4.24 -14.47
CA ALA A 173 8.06 4.54 -13.07
C ALA A 173 7.92 6.03 -12.72
N SER A 174 8.04 6.94 -13.67
CA SER A 174 7.86 8.39 -13.48
C SER A 174 6.47 8.77 -12.96
N ASN A 175 5.43 7.95 -13.25
CA ASN A 175 4.07 8.18 -12.79
C ASN A 175 3.83 7.70 -11.34
N CYS A 176 4.80 7.02 -10.73
CA CYS A 176 4.59 6.33 -9.46
C CYS A 176 4.32 7.29 -8.30
N LEU A 177 3.26 7.04 -7.52
CA LEU A 177 2.88 7.80 -6.33
C LEU A 177 3.47 7.25 -5.03
N HIS A 178 4.33 6.25 -5.08
CA HIS A 178 4.91 5.55 -3.93
C HIS A 178 3.88 4.97 -2.94
N CYS A 179 2.68 4.61 -3.41
CA CYS A 179 1.63 4.01 -2.58
C CYS A 179 1.93 2.57 -2.15
N LYS A 180 2.92 1.91 -2.78
CA LYS A 180 3.37 0.52 -2.52
C LYS A 180 2.31 -0.56 -2.70
N THR A 181 1.16 -0.24 -3.27
CA THR A 181 0.09 -1.21 -3.54
C THR A 181 0.60 -2.40 -4.37
N CYS A 182 1.48 -2.14 -5.33
CA CYS A 182 2.06 -3.20 -6.18
C CYS A 182 2.95 -4.18 -5.40
N ASP A 183 3.80 -3.70 -4.50
CA ASP A 183 4.64 -4.55 -3.64
C ASP A 183 3.78 -5.42 -2.71
N ILE A 184 2.64 -4.89 -2.24
CA ILE A 184 1.74 -5.59 -1.31
C ILE A 184 0.81 -6.57 -2.04
N LYS A 185 0.24 -6.17 -3.18
CA LYS A 185 -0.87 -6.88 -3.85
C LYS A 185 -0.45 -7.81 -4.96
N ASP A 186 0.79 -7.76 -5.41
CA ASP A 186 1.25 -8.65 -6.49
C ASP A 186 1.09 -10.12 -6.10
N PRO A 187 0.25 -10.91 -6.82
CA PRO A 187 -0.04 -12.28 -6.43
C PRO A 187 1.21 -13.18 -6.42
N THR A 188 2.22 -12.84 -7.18
CA THR A 188 3.48 -13.58 -7.22
C THR A 188 4.57 -12.97 -6.34
N GLN A 189 4.30 -11.84 -5.67
CA GLN A 189 5.30 -11.08 -4.90
C GLN A 189 6.56 -10.77 -5.69
N ASN A 190 6.40 -10.57 -6.99
CA ASN A 190 7.47 -10.35 -7.95
C ASN A 190 7.87 -8.87 -8.09
N ILE A 191 6.90 -7.97 -7.86
CA ILE A 191 7.15 -6.53 -7.88
C ILE A 191 7.68 -6.09 -6.52
N ARG A 192 8.91 -5.57 -6.51
CA ARG A 192 9.56 -5.06 -5.31
C ARG A 192 9.76 -3.56 -5.40
N TRP A 193 9.16 -2.83 -4.47
CA TRP A 193 9.44 -1.42 -4.29
C TRP A 193 10.76 -1.26 -3.51
N VAL A 194 11.67 -0.45 -4.01
CA VAL A 194 12.92 -0.08 -3.33
C VAL A 194 12.97 1.43 -3.16
N ALA A 195 13.73 1.90 -2.16
CA ALA A 195 13.89 3.33 -1.95
C ALA A 195 14.49 3.97 -3.22
N PRO A 196 13.97 5.13 -3.66
CA PRO A 196 14.57 5.89 -4.75
C PRO A 196 15.95 6.40 -4.36
N GLU A 197 16.64 7.03 -5.31
CA GLU A 197 17.88 7.73 -5.05
C GLU A 197 17.74 8.75 -3.91
N GLY A 198 18.82 8.97 -3.15
CA GLY A 198 18.81 9.93 -2.03
C GLY A 198 18.46 11.34 -2.49
N GLY A 199 17.45 11.94 -1.87
CA GLY A 199 16.84 13.18 -2.31
C GLY A 199 15.84 13.06 -3.45
N GLY A 200 15.73 11.87 -4.08
CA GLY A 200 14.73 11.57 -5.10
C GLY A 200 13.38 11.17 -4.51
N GLY A 201 12.46 10.89 -5.39
CA GLY A 201 11.08 10.52 -5.06
C GLY A 201 10.10 11.34 -5.89
N PRO A 202 8.79 11.10 -5.74
CA PRO A 202 7.81 11.82 -6.51
C PRO A 202 7.73 13.29 -6.09
N ASN A 203 7.63 14.16 -7.07
CA ASN A 203 7.24 15.53 -6.87
C ASN A 203 5.70 15.61 -6.75
N TYR A 204 5.19 16.22 -5.69
CA TYR A 204 3.75 16.36 -5.42
C TYR A 204 3.32 17.84 -5.42
N PRO A 205 3.36 18.54 -6.56
CA PRO A 205 3.13 19.99 -6.57
C PRO A 205 1.68 20.39 -6.25
N ASN A 206 0.73 19.47 -6.44
CA ASN A 206 -0.71 19.71 -6.30
C ASN A 206 -1.37 18.81 -5.24
N MET A 207 -0.61 18.27 -4.31
CA MET A 207 -1.12 17.43 -3.21
C MET A 207 -0.80 18.02 -1.85
#